data_4b7403c82bcb3ac34f61a89c114c797e
#
_entry.id   4b7403c82bcb3ac34f61a89c114c797e
#
_cell.length_a   1.000
_cell.length_b   1.000
_cell.length_c   1.000
_cell.angle_alpha   90.00
_cell.angle_beta   90.00
_cell.angle_gamma   90.00
#
_symmetry.space_group_name_H-M   'P 1'
#
loop_
_entity.id
_entity.type
_entity.pdbx_description
1 polymer ?
#
loop_
_entity_poly.entity_id
_entity_poly.type
_entity_poly.pdbx_seq_one_letter_code
_entity_poly.pdbx_strand_id
1 'polypeptide(L)'
;MGVTAVVLLLIAKVWLHFDPAGLLPLTLSQQDGLLGIGLGLGITLASAGIYQIWPDYRKNADNYLTMVLQPLHWPDLLWLGLLPGLSEELLFRGVMLPAIGLNQLGILVSGTSFGVLHMSSLQQWPYMVWATVVGLALAYSAVVTGNLLVPVVAHVVVNLVSSMVWKLRHQQRLPSKD
;
A
#
# COMPACT_ATOMS: atom_id res chain seq x y z
N MET A 1 -13.11 3.53 0.19
CA MET A 1 -12.10 2.98 1.10
C MET A 1 -12.70 2.07 2.18
N GLY A 2 -13.61 2.53 3.04
CA GLY A 2 -14.15 1.66 4.09
C GLY A 2 -14.81 0.37 3.56
N VAL A 3 -15.62 0.46 2.51
CA VAL A 3 -16.22 -0.72 1.86
C VAL A 3 -15.14 -1.66 1.31
N THR A 4 -14.13 -1.15 0.65
CA THR A 4 -13.01 -1.95 0.13
C THR A 4 -12.27 -2.66 1.26
N ALA A 5 -11.96 -1.95 2.35
CA ALA A 5 -11.31 -2.54 3.51
C ALA A 5 -12.14 -3.68 4.12
N VAL A 6 -13.47 -3.49 4.28
CA VAL A 6 -14.36 -4.55 4.78
C VAL A 6 -14.37 -5.76 3.84
N VAL A 7 -14.44 -5.54 2.52
CA VAL A 7 -14.42 -6.63 1.53
C VAL A 7 -13.11 -7.42 1.62
N LEU A 8 -11.97 -6.74 1.67
CA LEU A 8 -10.66 -7.40 1.78
C LEU A 8 -10.51 -8.21 3.09
N LEU A 9 -10.98 -7.65 4.20
CA LEU A 9 -11.00 -8.36 5.49
C LEU A 9 -11.92 -9.59 5.47
N LEU A 10 -13.06 -9.50 4.79
CA LEU A 10 -13.96 -10.66 4.63
C LEU A 10 -13.31 -11.74 3.76
N ILE A 11 -12.65 -11.35 2.65
CA ILE A 11 -11.91 -12.30 1.81
C ILE A 11 -10.81 -12.97 2.63
N ALA A 12 -10.02 -12.21 3.39
CA ALA A 12 -8.97 -12.75 4.26
C ALA A 12 -9.54 -13.74 5.28
N LYS A 13 -10.65 -13.38 5.93
CA LYS A 13 -11.31 -14.25 6.92
C LYS A 13 -11.83 -15.55 6.29
N VAL A 14 -12.46 -15.47 5.13
CA VAL A 14 -12.96 -16.65 4.40
C VAL A 14 -11.79 -17.53 3.97
N TRP A 15 -10.71 -16.94 3.44
CA TRP A 15 -9.51 -17.70 3.05
C TRP A 15 -8.92 -18.45 4.23
N LEU A 16 -8.70 -17.79 5.36
CA LEU A 16 -8.17 -18.41 6.59
C LEU A 16 -9.05 -19.55 7.13
N HIS A 17 -10.36 -19.54 6.81
CA HIS A 17 -11.23 -20.63 7.21
C HIS A 17 -10.96 -21.94 6.45
N PHE A 18 -10.50 -21.83 5.20
CA PHE A 18 -10.24 -22.99 4.34
C PHE A 18 -8.77 -23.34 4.22
N ASP A 19 -7.86 -22.45 4.63
CA ASP A 19 -6.42 -22.62 4.46
C ASP A 19 -5.72 -22.91 5.80
N PRO A 20 -5.08 -24.08 5.96
CA PRO A 20 -4.37 -24.43 7.18
C PRO A 20 -3.02 -23.71 7.36
N ALA A 21 -2.50 -22.98 6.34
CA ALA A 21 -1.21 -22.29 6.43
C ALA A 21 -1.17 -21.22 7.53
N GLY A 22 -2.35 -20.69 7.90
CA GLY A 22 -2.47 -19.72 8.97
C GLY A 22 -2.05 -18.30 8.57
N LEU A 23 -2.10 -17.42 9.56
CA LEU A 23 -1.79 -16.00 9.39
C LEU A 23 -0.32 -15.73 9.69
N LEU A 24 0.37 -14.94 8.85
CA LEU A 24 1.69 -14.41 9.21
C LEU A 24 1.57 -13.61 10.52
N PRO A 25 2.41 -13.86 11.54
CA PRO A 25 2.27 -13.19 12.82
C PRO A 25 2.46 -11.68 12.72
N LEU A 26 1.71 -10.93 13.56
CA LEU A 26 1.90 -9.52 13.78
C LEU A 26 2.38 -9.33 15.21
N THR A 27 3.70 -9.14 15.37
CA THR A 27 4.33 -8.97 16.67
C THR A 27 4.77 -7.53 16.84
N LEU A 28 4.34 -6.87 17.90
CA LEU A 28 4.74 -5.50 18.19
C LEU A 28 6.20 -5.49 18.66
N SER A 29 7.07 -4.91 17.83
CA SER A 29 8.50 -4.77 18.05
C SER A 29 8.92 -3.35 17.65
N GLN A 30 9.68 -2.68 18.52
CA GLN A 30 10.21 -1.35 18.20
C GLN A 30 11.14 -1.39 16.99
N GLN A 31 11.97 -2.42 16.88
CA GLN A 31 12.88 -2.60 15.74
C GLN A 31 12.11 -2.76 14.44
N ASP A 32 11.09 -3.62 14.40
CA ASP A 32 10.28 -3.84 13.20
C ASP A 32 9.43 -2.61 12.85
N GLY A 33 8.95 -1.88 13.85
CA GLY A 33 8.30 -0.59 13.65
C GLY A 33 9.21 0.42 12.95
N LEU A 34 10.46 0.55 13.42
CA LEU A 34 11.46 1.44 12.81
C LEU A 34 11.85 0.99 11.40
N LEU A 35 12.00 -0.32 11.17
CA LEU A 35 12.23 -0.89 9.84
C LEU A 35 11.06 -0.56 8.89
N GLY A 36 9.82 -0.70 9.36
CA GLY A 36 8.63 -0.34 8.59
C GLY A 36 8.60 1.14 8.23
N ILE A 37 8.90 2.03 9.19
CA ILE A 37 9.00 3.48 8.91
C ILE A 37 10.10 3.75 7.87
N GLY A 38 11.29 3.18 8.04
CA GLY A 38 12.40 3.35 7.11
C GLY A 38 12.06 2.85 5.70
N LEU A 39 11.44 1.68 5.59
CA LEU A 39 10.99 1.12 4.31
C LEU A 39 9.91 2.02 3.66
N GLY A 40 8.92 2.48 4.43
CA GLY A 40 7.86 3.36 3.94
C GLY A 40 8.39 4.69 3.42
N LEU A 41 9.33 5.32 4.14
CA LEU A 41 10.01 6.54 3.69
C LEU A 41 10.86 6.28 2.44
N GLY A 42 11.57 5.16 2.38
CA GLY A 42 12.35 4.75 1.21
C GLY A 42 11.47 4.57 -0.04
N ILE A 43 10.33 3.87 0.09
CA ILE A 43 9.34 3.72 -0.98
C ILE A 43 8.77 5.09 -1.41
N THR A 44 8.47 5.97 -0.45
CA THR A 44 7.96 7.32 -0.76
C THR A 44 8.98 8.14 -1.54
N LEU A 45 10.25 8.11 -1.16
CA LEU A 45 11.33 8.78 -1.88
C LEU A 45 11.53 8.20 -3.29
N ALA A 46 11.52 6.88 -3.42
CA ALA A 46 11.59 6.21 -4.73
C ALA A 46 10.39 6.59 -5.61
N SER A 47 9.18 6.63 -5.04
CA SER A 47 7.96 7.08 -5.75
C SER A 47 8.09 8.52 -6.23
N ALA A 48 8.67 9.40 -5.42
CA ALA A 48 8.94 10.79 -5.83
C ALA A 48 9.97 10.85 -6.97
N GLY A 49 10.99 10.00 -6.96
CA GLY A 49 11.96 9.87 -8.05
C GLY A 49 11.31 9.39 -9.36
N ILE A 50 10.54 8.29 -9.30
CA ILE A 50 9.81 7.76 -10.46
C ILE A 50 8.80 8.79 -11.01
N TYR A 51 8.12 9.52 -10.15
CA TYR A 51 7.23 10.61 -10.53
C TYR A 51 7.94 11.69 -11.36
N GLN A 52 9.22 11.96 -11.11
CA GLN A 52 9.98 12.94 -11.89
C GLN A 52 10.40 12.43 -13.26
N ILE A 53 10.82 11.18 -13.35
CA ILE A 53 11.43 10.62 -14.56
C ILE A 53 10.46 9.88 -15.48
N TRP A 54 9.28 9.47 -14.99
CA TRP A 54 8.29 8.70 -15.77
C TRP A 54 6.96 9.48 -15.96
N PRO A 55 6.79 10.20 -17.08
CA PRO A 55 5.60 11.05 -17.32
C PRO A 55 4.27 10.31 -17.28
N ASP A 56 4.20 9.09 -17.83
CA ASP A 56 2.96 8.31 -17.84
C ASP A 56 2.56 7.86 -16.43
N TYR A 57 3.53 7.43 -15.62
CA TYR A 57 3.29 7.16 -14.20
C TYR A 57 2.79 8.41 -13.48
N ARG A 58 3.45 9.56 -13.66
CA ARG A 58 3.06 10.84 -13.05
C ARG A 58 1.59 11.19 -13.36
N LYS A 59 1.21 11.13 -14.65
CA LYS A 59 -0.16 11.40 -15.07
C LYS A 59 -1.17 10.48 -14.39
N ASN A 60 -0.87 9.19 -14.31
CA ASN A 60 -1.73 8.19 -13.69
C ASN A 60 -1.81 8.37 -12.17
N ALA A 61 -0.68 8.66 -11.51
CA ALA A 61 -0.62 8.93 -10.08
C ALA A 61 -1.43 10.20 -9.72
N ASP A 62 -1.30 11.28 -10.49
CA ASP A 62 -2.07 12.51 -10.29
C ASP A 62 -3.58 12.26 -10.42
N ASN A 63 -4.00 11.51 -11.45
CA ASN A 63 -5.41 11.15 -11.64
C ASN A 63 -5.94 10.32 -10.46
N TYR A 64 -5.20 9.29 -10.04
CA TYR A 64 -5.57 8.44 -8.92
C TYR A 64 -5.65 9.24 -7.61
N LEU A 65 -4.61 10.01 -7.29
CA LEU A 65 -4.56 10.83 -6.08
C LEU A 65 -5.65 11.88 -6.06
N THR A 66 -5.93 12.53 -7.20
CA THR A 66 -7.03 13.49 -7.31
C THR A 66 -8.37 12.82 -7.03
N MET A 67 -8.65 11.69 -7.67
CA MET A 67 -9.90 10.95 -7.46
C MET A 67 -10.11 10.56 -5.99
N VAL A 68 -9.04 10.12 -5.32
CA VAL A 68 -9.10 9.62 -3.94
C VAL A 68 -9.07 10.77 -2.92
N LEU A 69 -8.20 11.77 -3.10
CA LEU A 69 -7.89 12.78 -2.08
C LEU A 69 -8.72 14.05 -2.18
N GLN A 70 -9.26 14.38 -3.37
CA GLN A 70 -10.04 15.59 -3.56
C GLN A 70 -11.26 15.67 -2.61
N PRO A 71 -12.05 14.59 -2.41
CA PRO A 71 -13.22 14.64 -1.52
C PRO A 71 -12.88 14.56 -0.03
N LEU A 72 -11.62 14.26 0.35
CA LEU A 72 -11.21 14.03 1.73
C LEU A 72 -10.79 15.30 2.44
N HIS A 73 -11.05 15.39 3.75
CA HIS A 73 -10.53 16.41 4.65
C HIS A 73 -9.22 15.94 5.32
N TRP A 74 -8.51 16.83 6.01
CA TRP A 74 -7.25 16.50 6.68
C TRP A 74 -7.34 15.32 7.66
N PRO A 75 -8.36 15.23 8.54
CA PRO A 75 -8.50 14.10 9.45
C PRO A 75 -8.71 12.76 8.73
N ASP A 76 -9.30 12.79 7.52
CA ASP A 76 -9.59 11.57 6.75
C ASP A 76 -8.32 10.90 6.23
N LEU A 77 -7.21 11.64 6.14
CA LEU A 77 -5.92 11.10 5.69
C LEU A 77 -5.40 10.02 6.63
N LEU A 78 -5.72 10.11 7.93
CA LEU A 78 -5.36 9.07 8.89
C LEU A 78 -6.02 7.73 8.50
N TRP A 79 -7.31 7.76 8.16
CA TRP A 79 -8.05 6.58 7.72
C TRP A 79 -7.59 6.09 6.34
N LEU A 80 -7.18 7.01 5.47
CA LEU A 80 -6.57 6.65 4.18
C LEU A 80 -5.25 5.89 4.36
N GLY A 81 -4.46 6.23 5.36
CA GLY A 81 -3.26 5.47 5.69
C GLY A 81 -3.57 4.12 6.33
N LEU A 82 -4.39 4.13 7.37
CA LEU A 82 -4.63 2.97 8.21
C LEU A 82 -5.47 1.87 7.54
N LEU A 83 -6.59 2.24 6.90
CA LEU A 83 -7.53 1.23 6.37
C LEU A 83 -6.90 0.37 5.27
N PRO A 84 -6.32 0.93 4.18
CA PRO A 84 -5.63 0.12 3.19
C PRO A 84 -4.40 -0.59 3.79
N GLY A 85 -3.56 0.14 4.54
CA GLY A 85 -2.36 -0.42 5.16
C GLY A 85 -2.63 -1.64 6.04
N LEU A 86 -3.76 -1.70 6.72
CA LEU A 86 -4.15 -2.86 7.53
C LEU A 86 -4.85 -3.93 6.68
N SER A 87 -5.87 -3.57 5.91
CA SER A 87 -6.71 -4.55 5.22
C SER A 87 -5.99 -5.22 4.04
N GLU A 88 -5.21 -4.45 3.29
CA GLU A 88 -4.47 -4.97 2.15
C GLU A 88 -3.27 -5.80 2.61
N GLU A 89 -2.51 -5.33 3.60
CA GLU A 89 -1.39 -6.12 4.11
C GLU A 89 -1.86 -7.40 4.80
N LEU A 90 -2.99 -7.36 5.52
CA LEU A 90 -3.57 -8.58 6.08
C LEU A 90 -3.91 -9.61 4.99
N LEU A 91 -4.55 -9.19 3.90
CA LEU A 91 -4.90 -10.09 2.82
C LEU A 91 -3.66 -10.60 2.07
N PHE A 92 -2.81 -9.68 1.58
CA PHE A 92 -1.71 -10.04 0.69
C PHE A 92 -0.53 -10.67 1.41
N ARG A 93 -0.12 -10.12 2.55
CA ARG A 93 1.07 -10.58 3.30
C ARG A 93 0.71 -11.44 4.47
N GLY A 94 -0.44 -11.16 5.11
CA GLY A 94 -0.91 -11.96 6.23
C GLY A 94 -1.45 -13.32 5.82
N VAL A 95 -2.19 -13.41 4.72
CA VAL A 95 -2.93 -14.61 4.30
C VAL A 95 -2.37 -15.19 3.01
N MET A 96 -2.41 -14.46 1.91
CA MET A 96 -2.03 -14.98 0.58
C MET A 96 -0.58 -15.44 0.53
N LEU A 97 0.35 -14.63 1.07
CA LEU A 97 1.77 -14.93 1.02
C LEU A 97 2.12 -16.26 1.74
N PRO A 98 1.73 -16.51 3.01
CA PRO A 98 2.01 -17.79 3.65
C PRO A 98 1.25 -18.96 3.01
N ALA A 99 0.05 -18.77 2.46
CA ALA A 99 -0.72 -19.80 1.77
C ALA A 99 0.00 -20.32 0.50
N ILE A 100 0.70 -19.44 -0.24
CA ILE A 100 1.50 -19.82 -1.41
C ILE A 100 2.88 -20.31 -0.98
N GLY A 101 3.44 -19.72 0.08
CA GLY A 101 4.75 -20.05 0.65
C GLY A 101 5.59 -18.79 0.87
N LEU A 102 6.33 -18.79 1.98
CA LEU A 102 7.27 -17.71 2.34
C LEU A 102 8.56 -17.82 1.53
N ASN A 103 8.45 -17.73 0.20
CA ASN A 103 9.52 -17.91 -0.77
C ASN A 103 9.36 -16.97 -1.96
N GLN A 104 10.23 -17.09 -2.96
CA GLN A 104 10.21 -16.22 -4.15
C GLN A 104 8.88 -16.27 -4.91
N LEU A 105 8.25 -17.45 -5.03
CA LEU A 105 6.97 -17.58 -5.70
C LEU A 105 5.87 -16.83 -4.95
N GLY A 106 5.79 -16.98 -3.64
CA GLY A 106 4.85 -16.24 -2.80
C GLY A 106 5.04 -14.73 -2.90
N ILE A 107 6.29 -14.25 -2.88
CA ILE A 107 6.61 -12.83 -3.08
C ILE A 107 6.10 -12.34 -4.44
N LEU A 108 6.38 -13.07 -5.52
CA LEU A 108 5.96 -12.71 -6.87
C LEU A 108 4.44 -12.66 -6.99
N VAL A 109 3.74 -13.71 -6.54
CA VAL A 109 2.28 -13.78 -6.66
C VAL A 109 1.61 -12.71 -5.78
N SER A 110 2.01 -12.58 -4.52
CA SER A 110 1.45 -11.57 -3.61
C SER A 110 1.71 -10.15 -4.12
N GLY A 111 2.93 -9.84 -4.55
CA GLY A 111 3.30 -8.51 -5.04
C GLY A 111 2.61 -8.13 -6.36
N THR A 112 2.52 -9.07 -7.32
CA THR A 112 1.82 -8.83 -8.60
C THR A 112 0.31 -8.72 -8.41
N SER A 113 -0.30 -9.56 -7.58
CA SER A 113 -1.73 -9.47 -7.26
C SER A 113 -2.08 -8.12 -6.63
N PHE A 114 -1.24 -7.64 -5.72
CA PHE A 114 -1.36 -6.31 -5.13
C PHE A 114 -1.34 -5.21 -6.21
N GLY A 115 -0.36 -5.25 -7.13
CA GLY A 115 -0.25 -4.28 -8.20
C GLY A 115 -1.45 -4.30 -9.15
N VAL A 116 -1.90 -5.49 -9.56
CA VAL A 116 -3.05 -5.66 -10.47
C VAL A 116 -4.33 -5.08 -9.87
N LEU A 117 -4.56 -5.23 -8.56
CA LEU A 117 -5.73 -4.64 -7.91
C LEU A 117 -5.70 -3.10 -7.83
N HIS A 118 -4.55 -2.48 -8.08
CA HIS A 118 -4.44 -1.02 -8.19
C HIS A 118 -4.72 -0.48 -9.61
N MET A 119 -5.04 -1.36 -10.56
CA MET A 119 -5.38 -0.99 -11.92
C MET A 119 -6.91 -0.90 -12.08
N SER A 120 -7.47 0.31 -12.15
CA SER A 120 -8.91 0.51 -12.41
C SER A 120 -9.27 0.57 -13.91
N SER A 121 -8.28 0.75 -14.80
CA SER A 121 -8.41 0.70 -16.25
C SER A 121 -7.08 0.31 -16.91
N LEU A 122 -7.12 -0.20 -18.14
CA LEU A 122 -5.91 -0.60 -18.89
C LEU A 122 -4.93 0.57 -19.09
N GLN A 123 -5.42 1.80 -19.14
CA GLN A 123 -4.58 3.00 -19.29
C GLN A 123 -3.74 3.28 -18.03
N GLN A 124 -4.07 2.67 -16.89
CA GLN A 124 -3.35 2.85 -15.64
C GLN A 124 -2.22 1.83 -15.42
N TRP A 125 -1.80 1.11 -16.46
CA TRP A 125 -0.72 0.14 -16.38
C TRP A 125 0.59 0.71 -15.79
N PRO A 126 0.99 1.99 -15.99
CA PRO A 126 2.22 2.51 -15.36
C PRO A 126 2.10 2.58 -13.84
N TYR A 127 0.91 2.93 -13.33
CA TYR A 127 0.64 2.93 -11.90
C TYR A 127 0.63 1.51 -11.33
N MET A 128 -0.01 0.55 -12.03
CA MET A 128 0.00 -0.87 -11.69
C MET A 128 1.44 -1.42 -11.60
N VAL A 129 2.29 -1.11 -12.58
CA VAL A 129 3.69 -1.56 -12.57
C VAL A 129 4.42 -1.06 -11.32
N TRP A 130 4.30 0.23 -10.98
CA TRP A 130 4.91 0.76 -9.78
C TRP A 130 4.31 0.16 -8.50
N ALA A 131 2.99 0.01 -8.43
CA ALA A 131 2.32 -0.66 -7.32
C ALA A 131 2.80 -2.12 -7.16
N THR A 132 3.06 -2.83 -8.27
CA THR A 132 3.68 -4.16 -8.23
C THR A 132 5.08 -4.12 -7.60
N VAL A 133 5.93 -3.18 -7.99
CA VAL A 133 7.28 -3.02 -7.39
C VAL A 133 7.20 -2.77 -5.88
N VAL A 134 6.30 -1.87 -5.47
CA VAL A 134 6.02 -1.63 -4.05
C VAL A 134 5.50 -2.90 -3.38
N GLY A 135 4.57 -3.60 -4.03
CA GLY A 135 4.01 -4.85 -3.56
C GLY A 135 5.07 -5.94 -3.33
N LEU A 136 6.04 -6.07 -4.23
CA LEU A 136 7.17 -6.99 -4.09
C LEU A 136 8.07 -6.61 -2.91
N ALA A 137 8.36 -5.31 -2.72
CA ALA A 137 9.17 -4.84 -1.60
C ALA A 137 8.49 -5.13 -0.25
N LEU A 138 7.17 -4.89 -0.14
CA LEU A 138 6.40 -5.19 1.07
C LEU A 138 6.34 -6.70 1.33
N ALA A 139 6.13 -7.53 0.29
CA ALA A 139 6.13 -8.99 0.44
C ALA A 139 7.51 -9.53 0.85
N TYR A 140 8.58 -8.99 0.26
CA TYR A 140 9.95 -9.34 0.65
C TYR A 140 10.22 -8.97 2.11
N SER A 141 9.81 -7.79 2.56
CA SER A 141 9.97 -7.38 3.97
C SER A 141 9.25 -8.32 4.93
N ALA A 142 8.04 -8.79 4.58
CA ALA A 142 7.28 -9.75 5.35
C ALA A 142 8.01 -11.11 5.47
N VAL A 143 8.60 -11.60 4.35
CA VAL A 143 9.35 -12.88 4.35
C VAL A 143 10.62 -12.79 5.20
N VAL A 144 11.40 -11.71 5.03
CA VAL A 144 12.70 -11.55 5.72
C VAL A 144 12.52 -11.34 7.22
N THR A 145 11.50 -10.62 7.64
CA THR A 145 11.27 -10.34 9.06
C THR A 145 10.38 -11.37 9.75
N GLY A 146 9.61 -12.14 8.99
CA GLY A 146 8.60 -13.04 9.55
C GLY A 146 7.49 -12.32 10.31
N ASN A 147 7.36 -11.00 10.13
CA ASN A 147 6.47 -10.14 10.90
C ASN A 147 5.66 -9.20 9.99
N LEU A 148 4.34 -9.30 10.10
CA LEU A 148 3.41 -8.45 9.33
C LEU A 148 3.48 -6.97 9.71
N LEU A 149 4.04 -6.62 10.89
CA LEU A 149 4.16 -5.23 11.35
C LEU A 149 4.97 -4.38 10.37
N VAL A 150 6.07 -4.91 9.82
CA VAL A 150 6.95 -4.15 8.92
C VAL A 150 6.23 -3.68 7.66
N PRO A 151 5.61 -4.55 6.85
CA PRO A 151 4.88 -4.08 5.66
C PRO A 151 3.65 -3.24 6.01
N VAL A 152 2.94 -3.51 7.10
CA VAL A 152 1.81 -2.67 7.56
C VAL A 152 2.26 -1.25 7.85
N VAL A 153 3.29 -1.08 8.68
CA VAL A 153 3.82 0.25 9.03
C VAL A 153 4.35 0.96 7.78
N ALA A 154 5.10 0.25 6.92
CA ALA A 154 5.61 0.81 5.68
C ALA A 154 4.48 1.32 4.77
N HIS A 155 3.43 0.54 4.56
CA HIS A 155 2.30 0.91 3.74
C HIS A 155 1.53 2.12 4.31
N VAL A 156 1.28 2.13 5.62
CA VAL A 156 0.65 3.26 6.32
C VAL A 156 1.48 4.54 6.11
N VAL A 157 2.81 4.46 6.29
CA VAL A 157 3.72 5.62 6.09
C VAL A 157 3.67 6.11 4.64
N VAL A 158 3.74 5.21 3.65
CA VAL A 158 3.64 5.58 2.23
C VAL A 158 2.35 6.36 1.96
N ASN A 159 1.22 5.83 2.40
CA ASN A 159 -0.08 6.45 2.15
C ASN A 159 -0.23 7.80 2.87
N LEU A 160 0.17 7.88 4.14
CA LEU A 160 0.10 9.12 4.92
C LEU A 160 1.00 10.20 4.33
N VAL A 161 2.28 9.90 4.09
CA VAL A 161 3.23 10.91 3.59
C VAL A 161 2.85 11.36 2.18
N SER A 162 2.51 10.43 1.28
CA SER A 162 2.10 10.76 -0.09
C SER A 162 0.84 11.61 -0.13
N SER A 163 -0.17 11.28 0.68
CA SER A 163 -1.42 12.05 0.75
C SER A 163 -1.23 13.43 1.35
N MET A 164 -0.41 13.57 2.40
CA MET A 164 -0.07 14.87 2.99
C MET A 164 0.65 15.77 1.98
N VAL A 165 1.68 15.24 1.30
CA VAL A 165 2.43 15.99 0.28
C VAL A 165 1.51 16.43 -0.86
N TRP A 166 0.61 15.55 -1.32
CA TRP A 166 -0.35 15.90 -2.36
C TRP A 166 -1.29 17.03 -1.92
N LYS A 167 -1.86 16.94 -0.72
CA LYS A 167 -2.76 17.97 -0.19
C LYS A 167 -2.07 19.33 -0.03
N LEU A 168 -0.87 19.35 0.52
CA LEU A 168 -0.09 20.59 0.67
C LEU A 168 0.16 21.27 -0.67
N ARG A 169 0.52 20.51 -1.71
CA ARG A 169 0.75 21.06 -3.07
C ARG A 169 -0.52 21.59 -3.72
N HIS A 170 -1.68 20.98 -3.46
CA HIS A 170 -2.94 21.37 -4.09
C HIS A 170 -3.64 22.54 -3.35
N GLN A 171 -3.45 22.67 -2.04
CA GLN A 171 -3.94 23.85 -1.30
C GLN A 171 -3.26 25.15 -1.74
N GLN A 172 -1.99 25.10 -2.12
CA GLN A 172 -1.25 26.26 -2.62
C GLN A 172 -1.70 26.73 -4.01
N ARG A 173 -2.48 25.91 -4.73
CA ARG A 173 -2.99 26.23 -6.09
C ARG A 173 -4.40 26.80 -6.10
N LEU A 174 -5.11 26.83 -4.98
CA LEU A 174 -6.40 27.46 -4.87
C LEU A 174 -6.18 28.97 -4.62
N PRO A 175 -6.75 29.87 -5.45
CA PRO A 175 -6.70 31.30 -5.17
C PRO A 175 -7.35 31.55 -3.80
N SER A 176 -6.72 32.44 -2.99
CA SER A 176 -7.30 32.94 -1.76
C SER A 176 -8.71 33.45 -2.07
N LYS A 177 -9.71 32.89 -1.42
CA LYS A 177 -11.04 33.51 -1.43
C LYS A 177 -10.93 34.71 -0.51
N ASP A 178 -10.58 35.86 -1.10
CA ASP A 178 -10.83 37.19 -0.51
C ASP A 178 -12.32 37.50 -0.59
#